data_dc29b1837f752f45258b2e8fdb63f685
#
_entry.id   dc29b1837f752f45258b2e8fdb63f685
#
_cell.length_a   1.000
_cell.length_b   1.000
_cell.length_c   1.000
_cell.angle_alpha   90.00
_cell.angle_beta   90.00
_cell.angle_gamma   90.00
#
_symmetry.space_group_name_H-M   'P 1'
#
loop_
_entity.id
_entity.type
_entity.pdbx_description
1 polymer ?
#
loop_
_entity_poly.entity_id
_entity_poly.type
_entity_poly.pdbx_seq_one_letter_code
_entity_poly.pdbx_strand_id
1 'polypeptide(L)'
;MVVYNVKNKAMAKYSKLEVILTMKETGMVPVFYNSDIEVSKKVLNACYYGGVRAFEFTNRGDFAQEVFGELVKYANKELPGMIVGVGSVVDPATAALFIQLGANFVVGPLFNPEVAPVCNHRLVPYCPGCGSVSEVGAAQQAGCDVCKVFPGDVLGPKFVKGLRAPMPWSQIMVTGGVKPEKENLEGWFKAGVTCVGMGSNLFPKDVIAAGEWNKISELCREALSIIKEVK
;
A
#
# COMPACT_ATOMS: atom_id res chain seq x y z
N MET A 1 -20.65 9.13 -30.89
CA MET A 1 -19.96 9.31 -29.59
C MET A 1 -18.47 9.09 -29.86
N VAL A 2 -17.70 10.19 -29.99
CA VAL A 2 -16.26 10.13 -30.33
C VAL A 2 -15.52 9.81 -29.04
N VAL A 3 -15.01 8.59 -28.92
CA VAL A 3 -14.12 8.21 -27.80
C VAL A 3 -12.76 8.82 -28.10
N TYR A 4 -12.47 9.95 -27.47
CA TYR A 4 -11.13 10.52 -27.45
C TYR A 4 -10.21 9.58 -26.64
N ASN A 5 -9.47 8.75 -27.36
CA ASN A 5 -8.40 7.93 -26.78
C ASN A 5 -7.19 8.85 -26.54
N VAL A 6 -7.28 9.69 -25.51
CA VAL A 6 -6.14 10.46 -25.04
C VAL A 6 -5.21 9.44 -24.37
N LYS A 7 -4.18 9.02 -25.09
CA LYS A 7 -3.02 8.36 -24.49
C LYS A 7 -2.36 9.35 -23.54
N ASN A 8 -2.91 9.43 -22.32
CA ASN A 8 -2.34 10.25 -21.26
C ASN A 8 -0.94 9.71 -20.97
N LYS A 9 0.10 10.47 -21.34
CA LYS A 9 1.44 10.34 -20.78
C LYS A 9 1.43 10.95 -19.38
N ALA A 10 0.55 10.46 -18.50
CA ALA A 10 0.54 10.87 -17.10
C ALA A 10 1.82 10.34 -16.44
N MET A 11 2.41 11.14 -15.53
CA MET A 11 3.61 10.73 -14.79
C MET A 11 3.31 9.60 -13.81
N ALA A 12 2.08 9.47 -13.29
CA ALA A 12 1.56 8.28 -12.64
C ALA A 12 0.64 7.55 -13.64
N LYS A 13 0.78 6.24 -13.76
CA LYS A 13 -0.02 5.43 -14.68
C LYS A 13 -1.50 5.38 -14.29
N TYR A 14 -1.77 5.43 -12.99
CA TYR A 14 -3.11 5.39 -12.40
C TYR A 14 -3.42 6.72 -11.72
N SER A 15 -4.65 7.18 -11.85
CA SER A 15 -5.12 8.37 -11.15
C SER A 15 -5.24 8.14 -9.65
N LYS A 16 -5.20 9.21 -8.85
CA LYS A 16 -5.40 9.17 -7.41
C LYS A 16 -6.67 8.39 -7.02
N LEU A 17 -7.75 8.60 -7.77
CA LEU A 17 -9.04 7.94 -7.52
C LEU A 17 -8.96 6.43 -7.79
N GLU A 18 -8.37 6.00 -8.90
CA GLU A 18 -8.19 4.58 -9.21
C GLU A 18 -7.37 3.87 -8.15
N VAL A 19 -6.29 4.49 -7.66
CA VAL A 19 -5.45 3.93 -6.59
C VAL A 19 -6.26 3.70 -5.31
N ILE A 20 -6.98 4.74 -4.86
CA ILE A 20 -7.77 4.68 -3.61
C ILE A 20 -8.90 3.66 -3.72
N LEU A 21 -9.60 3.63 -4.86
CA LEU A 21 -10.65 2.64 -5.10
C LEU A 21 -10.09 1.22 -5.13
N THR A 22 -8.96 0.99 -5.79
CA THR A 22 -8.30 -0.33 -5.80
C THR A 22 -7.91 -0.78 -4.41
N MET A 23 -7.30 0.09 -3.59
CA MET A 23 -6.99 -0.22 -2.20
C MET A 23 -8.25 -0.57 -1.40
N LYS A 24 -9.32 0.19 -1.60
CA LYS A 24 -10.60 -0.06 -0.96
C LYS A 24 -11.24 -1.36 -1.44
N GLU A 25 -11.27 -1.65 -2.71
CA GLU A 25 -11.90 -2.85 -3.29
C GLU A 25 -11.18 -4.13 -2.90
N THR A 26 -9.86 -4.16 -3.05
CA THR A 26 -9.04 -5.34 -2.71
C THR A 26 -8.91 -5.54 -1.21
N GLY A 27 -8.85 -4.46 -0.44
CA GLY A 27 -8.72 -4.49 1.01
C GLY A 27 -7.33 -4.88 1.52
N MET A 28 -6.36 -5.16 0.64
CA MET A 28 -5.00 -5.56 1.03
C MET A 28 -3.94 -4.90 0.15
N VAL A 29 -2.90 -4.39 0.80
CA VAL A 29 -1.67 -3.87 0.18
C VAL A 29 -0.49 -4.65 0.77
N PRO A 30 0.07 -5.65 0.06
CA PRO A 30 1.31 -6.29 0.48
C PRO A 30 2.46 -5.29 0.58
N VAL A 31 3.29 -5.46 1.63
CA VAL A 31 4.42 -4.56 1.95
C VAL A 31 5.71 -5.37 1.91
N PHE A 32 6.59 -5.06 0.97
CA PHE A 32 7.77 -5.87 0.70
C PHE A 32 9.01 -5.03 0.36
N TYR A 33 10.17 -5.56 0.66
CA TYR A 33 11.47 -5.07 0.21
C TYR A 33 12.43 -6.25 -0.06
N ASN A 34 13.14 -6.16 -1.15
CA ASN A 34 14.33 -6.95 -1.40
C ASN A 34 15.26 -6.13 -2.30
N SER A 35 16.58 -6.18 -2.04
CA SER A 35 17.58 -5.49 -2.85
C SER A 35 17.83 -6.18 -4.21
N ASP A 36 17.45 -7.46 -4.34
CA ASP A 36 17.50 -8.18 -5.60
C ASP A 36 16.23 -7.92 -6.42
N ILE A 37 16.42 -7.37 -7.61
CA ILE A 37 15.33 -7.05 -8.53
C ILE A 37 14.60 -8.30 -9.04
N GLU A 38 15.30 -9.41 -9.25
CA GLU A 38 14.68 -10.63 -9.75
C GLU A 38 13.80 -11.28 -8.68
N VAL A 39 14.23 -11.27 -7.41
CA VAL A 39 13.40 -11.67 -6.27
C VAL A 39 12.17 -10.75 -6.15
N SER A 40 12.38 -9.45 -6.26
CA SER A 40 11.28 -8.45 -6.19
C SER A 40 10.25 -8.65 -7.29
N LYS A 41 10.68 -8.93 -8.54
CA LYS A 41 9.78 -9.27 -9.65
C LYS A 41 9.01 -10.57 -9.40
N LYS A 42 9.67 -11.61 -8.88
CA LYS A 42 9.04 -12.91 -8.56
C LYS A 42 7.96 -12.76 -7.49
N VAL A 43 8.26 -12.00 -6.42
CA VAL A 43 7.28 -11.70 -5.36
C VAL A 43 6.10 -10.89 -5.91
N LEU A 44 6.37 -9.84 -6.69
CA LEU A 44 5.32 -9.02 -7.31
C LEU A 44 4.42 -9.87 -8.22
N ASN A 45 5.00 -10.77 -9.02
CA ASN A 45 4.26 -11.73 -9.85
C ASN A 45 3.37 -12.64 -8.99
N ALA A 46 3.95 -13.22 -7.94
CA ALA A 46 3.21 -14.10 -7.04
C ALA A 46 2.02 -13.39 -6.42
N CYS A 47 2.19 -12.14 -5.96
CA CYS A 47 1.11 -11.31 -5.47
C CYS A 47 0.04 -11.05 -6.55
N TYR A 48 0.46 -10.71 -7.77
CA TYR A 48 -0.46 -10.45 -8.89
C TYR A 48 -1.34 -11.66 -9.23
N TYR A 49 -0.73 -12.84 -9.35
CA TYR A 49 -1.45 -14.09 -9.62
C TYR A 49 -2.25 -14.58 -8.41
N GLY A 50 -1.89 -14.14 -7.21
CA GLY A 50 -2.68 -14.30 -5.99
C GLY A 50 -3.91 -13.37 -5.90
N GLY A 51 -4.08 -12.43 -6.85
CA GLY A 51 -5.22 -11.52 -6.91
C GLY A 51 -4.95 -10.10 -6.40
N VAL A 52 -3.74 -9.82 -5.93
CA VAL A 52 -3.32 -8.47 -5.48
C VAL A 52 -3.32 -7.48 -6.63
N ARG A 53 -3.75 -6.23 -6.37
CA ARG A 53 -3.75 -5.14 -7.37
C ARG A 53 -3.09 -3.85 -6.86
N ALA A 54 -2.75 -3.75 -5.58
CA ALA A 54 -1.94 -2.67 -5.03
C ALA A 54 -0.79 -3.26 -4.21
N PHE A 55 0.43 -2.78 -4.39
CA PHE A 55 1.65 -3.33 -3.79
C PHE A 55 2.58 -2.21 -3.33
N GLU A 56 3.03 -2.25 -2.09
CA GLU A 56 3.97 -1.32 -1.47
C GLU A 56 5.38 -1.90 -1.49
N PHE A 57 6.27 -1.34 -2.30
CA PHE A 57 7.70 -1.58 -2.20
C PHE A 57 8.32 -0.59 -1.21
N THR A 58 9.06 -1.05 -0.21
CA THR A 58 9.58 -0.14 0.82
C THR A 58 11.00 0.33 0.54
N ASN A 59 11.25 1.63 0.72
CA ASN A 59 12.57 2.25 0.64
C ASN A 59 13.37 1.96 1.93
N ARG A 60 13.93 0.75 2.05
CA ARG A 60 14.63 0.28 3.27
C ARG A 60 16.08 -0.12 3.06
N GLY A 61 16.70 0.27 1.97
CA GLY A 61 18.11 -0.03 1.72
C GLY A 61 18.71 0.91 0.69
N ASP A 62 20.03 0.92 0.64
CA ASP A 62 20.76 1.67 -0.38
C ASP A 62 20.34 1.18 -1.77
N PHE A 63 20.24 2.10 -2.72
CA PHE A 63 19.84 1.84 -4.11
C PHE A 63 18.41 1.25 -4.26
N ALA A 64 17.56 1.31 -3.23
CA ALA A 64 16.17 0.87 -3.31
C ALA A 64 15.39 1.54 -4.44
N GLN A 65 15.74 2.80 -4.78
CA GLN A 65 15.14 3.55 -5.88
C GLN A 65 15.41 2.93 -7.26
N GLU A 66 16.56 2.28 -7.46
CA GLU A 66 16.90 1.59 -8.71
C GLU A 66 16.05 0.36 -8.89
N VAL A 67 15.96 -0.48 -7.84
CA VAL A 67 15.09 -1.66 -7.81
C VAL A 67 13.64 -1.26 -8.03
N PHE A 68 13.17 -0.22 -7.36
CA PHE A 68 11.81 0.30 -7.52
C PHE A 68 11.52 0.72 -8.96
N GLY A 69 12.43 1.49 -9.58
CA GLY A 69 12.26 1.97 -10.95
C GLY A 69 12.11 0.82 -11.95
N GLU A 70 12.93 -0.21 -11.82
CA GLU A 70 12.83 -1.43 -12.65
C GLU A 70 11.56 -2.23 -12.35
N LEU A 71 11.16 -2.33 -11.08
CA LEU A 71 9.94 -3.02 -10.68
C LEU A 71 8.69 -2.36 -11.25
N VAL A 72 8.64 -1.02 -11.25
CA VAL A 72 7.52 -0.25 -11.85
C VAL A 72 7.47 -0.44 -13.36
N LYS A 73 8.62 -0.37 -14.06
CA LYS A 73 8.68 -0.63 -15.51
C LYS A 73 8.17 -2.03 -15.83
N TYR A 74 8.60 -3.02 -15.05
CA TYR A 74 8.17 -4.40 -15.18
C TYR A 74 6.65 -4.55 -14.97
N ALA A 75 6.12 -4.02 -13.87
CA ALA A 75 4.69 -4.05 -13.57
C ALA A 75 3.86 -3.39 -14.68
N ASN A 76 4.33 -2.25 -15.19
CA ASN A 76 3.64 -1.52 -16.25
C ASN A 76 3.54 -2.30 -17.56
N LYS A 77 4.52 -3.15 -17.85
CA LYS A 77 4.61 -3.94 -19.08
C LYS A 77 3.91 -5.29 -18.95
N GLU A 78 4.16 -6.01 -17.85
CA GLU A 78 3.82 -7.42 -17.72
C GLU A 78 2.59 -7.70 -16.83
N LEU A 79 2.19 -6.74 -15.97
CA LEU A 79 1.14 -6.94 -14.96
C LEU A 79 0.01 -5.91 -15.09
N PRO A 80 -0.87 -6.04 -16.08
CA PRO A 80 -1.97 -5.09 -16.28
C PRO A 80 -2.84 -4.94 -15.02
N GLY A 81 -3.07 -3.69 -14.59
CA GLY A 81 -3.87 -3.41 -13.40
C GLY A 81 -3.10 -3.48 -12.08
N MET A 82 -1.80 -3.84 -12.07
CA MET A 82 -0.97 -3.78 -10.87
C MET A 82 -0.53 -2.34 -10.58
N ILE A 83 -0.91 -1.84 -9.44
CA ILE A 83 -0.54 -0.52 -8.90
C ILE A 83 0.63 -0.69 -7.95
N VAL A 84 1.76 -0.05 -8.24
CA VAL A 84 2.96 -0.12 -7.39
C VAL A 84 3.18 1.24 -6.73
N GLY A 85 3.30 1.25 -5.42
CA GLY A 85 3.65 2.42 -4.63
C GLY A 85 4.91 2.20 -3.80
N VAL A 86 5.39 3.27 -3.19
CA VAL A 86 6.57 3.25 -2.33
C VAL A 86 6.21 3.47 -0.88
N GLY A 87 6.85 2.69 0.01
CA GLY A 87 6.75 2.85 1.47
C GLY A 87 8.06 3.29 2.11
N SER A 88 8.01 3.55 3.41
CA SER A 88 9.13 4.04 4.21
C SER A 88 9.65 5.41 3.77
N VAL A 89 8.78 6.26 3.24
CA VAL A 89 9.11 7.64 2.85
C VAL A 89 8.89 8.57 4.03
N VAL A 90 9.91 9.32 4.37
CA VAL A 90 9.92 10.20 5.56
C VAL A 90 10.12 11.69 5.23
N ASP A 91 10.48 12.02 3.99
CA ASP A 91 10.79 13.37 3.57
C ASP A 91 10.29 13.68 2.14
N PRO A 92 10.12 14.99 1.80
CA PRO A 92 9.59 15.40 0.51
C PRO A 92 10.52 15.12 -0.69
N ALA A 93 11.84 15.12 -0.49
CA ALA A 93 12.79 14.86 -1.58
C ALA A 93 12.71 13.39 -2.01
N THR A 94 12.66 12.49 -1.05
CA THR A 94 12.44 11.06 -1.30
C THR A 94 11.08 10.82 -1.97
N ALA A 95 10.02 11.46 -1.51
CA ALA A 95 8.70 11.37 -2.16
C ALA A 95 8.76 11.81 -3.63
N ALA A 96 9.38 12.95 -3.91
CA ALA A 96 9.54 13.47 -5.28
C ALA A 96 10.32 12.51 -6.18
N LEU A 97 11.41 11.93 -5.68
CA LEU A 97 12.23 10.95 -6.39
C LEU A 97 11.40 9.73 -6.81
N PHE A 98 10.70 9.10 -5.87
CA PHE A 98 9.93 7.90 -6.17
C PHE A 98 8.70 8.17 -7.05
N ILE A 99 8.07 9.33 -6.94
CA ILE A 99 7.00 9.76 -7.86
C ILE A 99 7.57 9.90 -9.28
N GLN A 100 8.78 10.45 -9.46
CA GLN A 100 9.47 10.51 -10.76
C GLN A 100 9.76 9.12 -11.33
N LEU A 101 10.06 8.14 -10.47
CA LEU A 101 10.28 6.74 -10.86
C LEU A 101 8.98 5.98 -11.12
N GLY A 102 7.82 6.63 -10.95
CA GLY A 102 6.51 6.09 -11.31
C GLY A 102 5.71 5.51 -10.13
N ALA A 103 6.01 5.90 -8.90
CA ALA A 103 5.17 5.55 -7.76
C ALA A 103 3.74 6.06 -7.95
N ASN A 104 2.77 5.17 -7.79
CA ASN A 104 1.35 5.52 -7.90
C ASN A 104 0.73 5.89 -6.55
N PHE A 105 1.42 5.60 -5.45
CA PHE A 105 1.10 6.08 -4.10
C PHE A 105 2.37 6.10 -3.25
N VAL A 106 2.34 6.92 -2.20
CA VAL A 106 3.44 7.09 -1.24
C VAL A 106 2.93 6.74 0.15
N VAL A 107 3.71 5.95 0.90
CA VAL A 107 3.40 5.57 2.28
C VAL A 107 4.54 6.00 3.20
N GLY A 108 4.21 6.69 4.28
CA GLY A 108 5.15 7.07 5.34
C GLY A 108 4.97 6.22 6.60
N PRO A 109 6.01 6.09 7.45
CA PRO A 109 5.87 5.56 8.80
C PRO A 109 5.33 6.60 9.79
N LEU A 110 5.36 7.86 9.42
CA LEU A 110 4.92 9.03 10.18
C LEU A 110 4.21 10.02 9.25
N PHE A 111 3.45 10.96 9.82
CA PHE A 111 2.93 12.08 9.09
C PHE A 111 3.97 13.19 9.00
N ASN A 112 4.42 13.48 7.80
CA ASN A 112 5.24 14.66 7.50
C ASN A 112 4.40 15.63 6.64
N PRO A 113 4.05 16.84 7.16
CA PRO A 113 3.22 17.80 6.43
C PRO A 113 3.88 18.32 5.14
N GLU A 114 5.21 18.25 5.01
CA GLU A 114 5.91 18.69 3.80
C GLU A 114 5.84 17.67 2.64
N VAL A 115 5.56 16.40 2.93
CA VAL A 115 5.35 15.36 1.92
C VAL A 115 3.99 15.52 1.23
N ALA A 116 2.96 15.94 1.97
CA ALA A 116 1.60 16.06 1.46
C ALA A 116 1.49 17.00 0.23
N PRO A 117 2.06 18.23 0.22
CA PRO A 117 2.03 19.10 -0.96
C PRO A 117 2.73 18.47 -2.18
N VAL A 118 3.85 17.78 -2.00
CA VAL A 118 4.58 17.12 -3.09
C VAL A 118 3.70 16.07 -3.78
N CYS A 119 3.02 15.27 -3.00
CA CYS A 119 2.08 14.25 -3.49
C CYS A 119 0.84 14.89 -4.13
N ASN A 120 0.24 15.87 -3.47
CA ASN A 120 -0.97 16.56 -3.95
C ASN A 120 -0.75 17.29 -5.28
N HIS A 121 0.39 17.95 -5.49
CA HIS A 121 0.72 18.60 -6.76
C HIS A 121 0.81 17.63 -7.94
N ARG A 122 1.04 16.35 -7.68
CA ARG A 122 1.13 15.29 -8.68
C ARG A 122 -0.11 14.39 -8.71
N LEU A 123 -1.11 14.67 -7.87
CA LEU A 123 -2.31 13.83 -7.67
C LEU A 123 -1.96 12.37 -7.37
N VAL A 124 -0.89 12.16 -6.59
CA VAL A 124 -0.47 10.87 -6.07
C VAL A 124 -0.96 10.73 -4.62
N PRO A 125 -1.66 9.65 -4.22
CA PRO A 125 -2.09 9.48 -2.85
C PRO A 125 -0.89 9.42 -1.90
N TYR A 126 -0.97 10.15 -0.78
CA TYR A 126 -0.07 9.99 0.36
C TYR A 126 -0.82 9.33 1.51
N CYS A 127 -0.30 8.21 2.00
CA CYS A 127 -0.81 7.45 3.13
C CYS A 127 0.18 7.58 4.31
N PRO A 128 0.11 8.67 5.10
CA PRO A 128 1.02 8.91 6.22
C PRO A 128 0.75 7.96 7.38
N GLY A 129 1.81 7.58 8.10
CA GLY A 129 1.73 6.88 9.37
C GLY A 129 1.21 7.81 10.47
N CYS A 130 0.22 7.34 11.22
CA CYS A 130 -0.41 8.08 12.30
C CYS A 130 -0.56 7.16 13.51
N GLY A 131 -0.09 7.61 14.67
CA GLY A 131 -0.20 6.92 15.95
C GLY A 131 -1.23 7.55 16.91
N SER A 132 -1.87 8.65 16.50
CA SER A 132 -2.86 9.36 17.29
C SER A 132 -4.02 9.89 16.44
N VAL A 133 -5.15 10.19 17.08
CA VAL A 133 -6.32 10.83 16.45
C VAL A 133 -5.96 12.20 15.89
N SER A 134 -5.12 12.96 16.59
CA SER A 134 -4.67 14.30 16.16
C SER A 134 -3.82 14.23 14.90
N GLU A 135 -2.95 13.24 14.76
CA GLU A 135 -2.16 13.04 13.53
C GLU A 135 -3.03 12.64 12.35
N VAL A 136 -4.05 11.78 12.55
CA VAL A 136 -5.03 11.47 11.51
C VAL A 136 -5.79 12.72 11.07
N GLY A 137 -6.24 13.54 12.03
CA GLY A 137 -6.92 14.80 11.72
C GLY A 137 -6.02 15.77 10.93
N ALA A 138 -4.76 15.93 11.35
CA ALA A 138 -3.79 16.78 10.66
C ALA A 138 -3.47 16.25 9.23
N ALA A 139 -3.32 14.94 9.08
CA ALA A 139 -3.11 14.32 7.78
C ALA A 139 -4.29 14.54 6.82
N GLN A 140 -5.52 14.37 7.31
CA GLN A 140 -6.74 14.64 6.53
C GLN A 140 -6.84 16.12 6.13
N GLN A 141 -6.52 17.04 7.04
CA GLN A 141 -6.47 18.48 6.74
C GLN A 141 -5.44 18.79 5.65
N ALA A 142 -4.34 18.05 5.60
CA ALA A 142 -3.33 18.17 4.55
C ALA A 142 -3.72 17.48 3.21
N GLY A 143 -4.93 16.93 3.09
CA GLY A 143 -5.45 16.31 1.87
C GLY A 143 -5.07 14.82 1.70
N CYS A 144 -4.74 14.12 2.80
CA CYS A 144 -4.51 12.68 2.77
C CYS A 144 -5.84 11.94 2.89
N ASP A 145 -6.25 11.25 1.82
CA ASP A 145 -7.53 10.52 1.78
C ASP A 145 -7.49 9.24 2.60
N VAL A 146 -6.35 8.55 2.64
CA VAL A 146 -6.14 7.32 3.42
C VAL A 146 -5.03 7.55 4.42
N CYS A 147 -5.32 7.40 5.71
CA CYS A 147 -4.32 7.49 6.78
C CYS A 147 -3.90 6.10 7.24
N LYS A 148 -2.60 5.88 7.38
CA LYS A 148 -2.05 4.62 7.87
C LYS A 148 -1.95 4.65 9.38
N VAL A 149 -2.70 3.80 10.07
CA VAL A 149 -2.49 3.54 11.51
C VAL A 149 -1.27 2.65 11.67
N PHE A 150 -0.26 3.16 12.38
CA PHE A 150 1.03 2.50 12.56
C PHE A 150 1.71 2.93 13.88
N PRO A 151 2.32 1.98 14.66
CA PRO A 151 2.32 0.52 14.45
C PRO A 151 0.97 -0.12 14.87
N GLY A 152 0.38 -0.92 13.98
CA GLY A 152 -0.94 -1.50 14.21
C GLY A 152 -0.99 -2.50 15.36
N ASP A 153 0.06 -3.30 15.54
CA ASP A 153 0.20 -4.28 16.62
C ASP A 153 0.23 -3.64 18.02
N VAL A 154 0.72 -2.42 18.12
CA VAL A 154 0.73 -1.65 19.39
C VAL A 154 -0.64 -1.00 19.65
N LEU A 155 -1.24 -0.39 18.63
CA LEU A 155 -2.49 0.37 18.76
C LEU A 155 -3.74 -0.51 18.80
N GLY A 156 -3.76 -1.57 18.02
CA GLY A 156 -4.83 -2.55 17.96
C GLY A 156 -6.14 -2.06 17.31
N PRO A 157 -7.06 -2.99 17.04
CA PRO A 157 -8.36 -2.68 16.43
C PRO A 157 -9.22 -1.74 17.28
N LYS A 158 -9.07 -1.76 18.61
CA LYS A 158 -9.81 -0.85 19.52
C LYS A 158 -9.47 0.62 19.26
N PHE A 159 -8.21 0.93 18.93
CA PHE A 159 -7.81 2.29 18.55
C PHE A 159 -8.56 2.76 17.30
N VAL A 160 -8.58 1.95 16.24
CA VAL A 160 -9.30 2.28 14.99
C VAL A 160 -10.79 2.48 15.25
N LYS A 161 -11.41 1.61 16.03
CA LYS A 161 -12.83 1.74 16.42
C LYS A 161 -13.09 3.03 17.18
N GLY A 162 -12.22 3.38 18.15
CA GLY A 162 -12.34 4.61 18.93
C GLY A 162 -12.14 5.87 18.10
N LEU A 163 -11.19 5.85 17.16
CA LEU A 163 -10.94 6.93 16.20
C LEU A 163 -12.16 7.15 15.29
N ARG A 164 -12.70 6.07 14.71
CA ARG A 164 -13.78 6.16 13.74
C ARG A 164 -15.15 6.48 14.35
N ALA A 165 -15.32 6.30 15.66
CA ALA A 165 -16.58 6.66 16.32
C ALA A 165 -16.94 8.15 16.11
N PRO A 166 -16.07 9.13 16.42
CA PRO A 166 -16.29 10.54 16.12
C PRO A 166 -15.96 10.96 14.67
N MET A 167 -15.18 10.14 13.91
CA MET A 167 -14.69 10.46 12.57
C MET A 167 -15.02 9.32 11.58
N PRO A 168 -16.30 8.99 11.36
CA PRO A 168 -16.72 7.83 10.55
C PRO A 168 -16.32 7.92 9.07
N TRP A 169 -16.02 9.12 8.58
CA TRP A 169 -15.55 9.37 7.21
C TRP A 169 -14.10 8.95 6.97
N SER A 170 -13.30 8.74 8.04
CA SER A 170 -11.88 8.43 7.93
C SER A 170 -11.63 7.09 7.21
N GLN A 171 -10.82 7.13 6.16
CA GLN A 171 -10.35 5.93 5.49
C GLN A 171 -9.02 5.52 6.12
N ILE A 172 -9.00 4.33 6.70
CA ILE A 172 -7.85 3.84 7.48
C ILE A 172 -7.23 2.61 6.81
N MET A 173 -5.93 2.70 6.55
CA MET A 173 -5.07 1.54 6.31
C MET A 173 -4.37 1.19 7.62
N VAL A 174 -4.31 -0.07 8.01
CA VAL A 174 -3.50 -0.50 9.15
C VAL A 174 -2.29 -1.29 8.69
N THR A 175 -1.13 -1.08 9.32
CA THR A 175 0.08 -1.87 9.08
C THR A 175 0.78 -2.16 10.41
N GLY A 176 1.29 -3.38 10.55
CA GLY A 176 1.84 -3.92 11.81
C GLY A 176 0.85 -4.88 12.47
N GLY A 177 1.31 -6.10 12.75
CA GLY A 177 0.49 -7.13 13.40
C GLY A 177 -0.64 -7.71 12.54
N VAL A 178 -0.71 -7.36 11.26
CA VAL A 178 -1.70 -7.94 10.34
C VAL A 178 -1.23 -9.32 9.87
N LYS A 179 -2.10 -10.31 10.03
CA LYS A 179 -1.85 -11.70 9.67
C LYS A 179 -2.91 -12.21 8.69
N PRO A 180 -2.59 -13.17 7.80
CA PRO A 180 -3.55 -13.80 6.89
C PRO A 180 -4.42 -14.84 7.62
N GLU A 181 -4.94 -14.49 8.78
CA GLU A 181 -5.76 -15.32 9.66
C GLU A 181 -7.14 -14.69 9.80
N LYS A 182 -8.20 -15.51 9.78
CA LYS A 182 -9.60 -15.03 9.80
C LYS A 182 -9.88 -14.14 11.00
N GLU A 183 -9.52 -14.58 12.20
CA GLU A 183 -9.75 -13.82 13.43
C GLU A 183 -9.03 -12.46 13.43
N ASN A 184 -7.77 -12.42 12.95
CA ASN A 184 -6.99 -11.19 12.87
C ASN A 184 -7.62 -10.20 11.86
N LEU A 185 -7.91 -10.66 10.64
CA LEU A 185 -8.49 -9.82 9.59
C LEU A 185 -9.90 -9.35 9.97
N GLU A 186 -10.73 -10.24 10.50
CA GLU A 186 -12.07 -9.90 11.00
C GLU A 186 -12.02 -8.82 12.08
N GLY A 187 -11.07 -8.91 13.01
CA GLY A 187 -10.88 -7.90 14.04
C GLY A 187 -10.59 -6.51 13.47
N TRP A 188 -9.76 -6.43 12.44
CA TRP A 188 -9.44 -5.17 11.77
C TRP A 188 -10.62 -4.63 10.96
N PHE A 189 -11.26 -5.44 10.14
CA PHE A 189 -12.36 -4.98 9.29
C PHE A 189 -13.61 -4.63 10.10
N LYS A 190 -13.91 -5.35 11.19
CA LYS A 190 -14.98 -4.98 12.16
C LYS A 190 -14.67 -3.66 12.89
N ALA A 191 -13.41 -3.31 13.08
CA ALA A 191 -13.02 -1.99 13.59
C ALA A 191 -13.21 -0.87 12.56
N GLY A 192 -13.40 -1.21 11.29
CA GLY A 192 -13.72 -0.31 10.21
C GLY A 192 -12.52 0.15 9.39
N VAL A 193 -11.44 -0.63 9.28
CA VAL A 193 -10.36 -0.32 8.35
C VAL A 193 -10.84 -0.41 6.90
N THR A 194 -10.26 0.41 6.03
CA THR A 194 -10.51 0.39 4.58
C THR A 194 -9.72 -0.71 3.91
N CYS A 195 -8.47 -0.85 4.30
CA CYS A 195 -7.55 -1.89 3.83
C CYS A 195 -6.46 -2.16 4.87
N VAL A 196 -5.71 -3.23 4.65
CA VAL A 196 -4.59 -3.63 5.50
C VAL A 196 -3.29 -3.67 4.72
N GLY A 197 -2.21 -3.17 5.33
CA GLY A 197 -0.84 -3.38 4.86
C GLY A 197 -0.28 -4.65 5.49
N MET A 198 0.07 -5.65 4.69
CA MET A 198 0.55 -6.94 5.18
C MET A 198 1.99 -7.19 4.72
N GLY A 199 2.90 -7.26 5.68
CA GLY A 199 4.33 -7.44 5.44
C GLY A 199 4.81 -8.89 5.67
N SER A 200 5.70 -9.08 6.66
CA SER A 200 6.41 -10.34 6.92
C SER A 200 5.52 -11.58 7.09
N ASN A 201 4.31 -11.41 7.57
CA ASN A 201 3.36 -12.53 7.71
C ASN A 201 2.86 -13.08 6.36
N LEU A 202 2.94 -12.27 5.29
CA LEU A 202 2.62 -12.69 3.92
C LEU A 202 3.85 -13.24 3.18
N PHE A 203 5.05 -12.88 3.64
CA PHE A 203 6.33 -13.20 3.01
C PHE A 203 7.27 -13.91 3.99
N PRO A 204 7.02 -15.20 4.33
CA PRO A 204 7.91 -15.97 5.18
C PRO A 204 9.32 -16.06 4.56
N LYS A 205 10.35 -15.83 5.38
CA LYS A 205 11.74 -15.76 4.89
C LYS A 205 12.22 -17.07 4.26
N ASP A 206 11.81 -18.19 4.81
CA ASP A 206 12.09 -19.53 4.31
C ASP A 206 11.46 -19.77 2.92
N VAL A 207 10.23 -19.33 2.72
CA VAL A 207 9.51 -19.41 1.44
C VAL A 207 10.21 -18.57 0.36
N ILE A 208 10.64 -17.35 0.72
CA ILE A 208 11.40 -16.48 -0.20
C ILE A 208 12.74 -17.12 -0.54
N ALA A 209 13.49 -17.63 0.46
CA ALA A 209 14.80 -18.24 0.27
C ALA A 209 14.72 -19.52 -0.57
N ALA A 210 13.65 -20.29 -0.43
CA ALA A 210 13.41 -21.50 -1.22
C ALA A 210 12.88 -21.22 -2.63
N GLY A 211 12.48 -19.97 -2.94
CA GLY A 211 11.87 -19.61 -4.23
C GLY A 211 10.47 -20.19 -4.45
N GLU A 212 9.74 -20.48 -3.38
CA GLU A 212 8.39 -21.07 -3.40
C GLU A 212 7.31 -20.03 -3.75
N TRP A 213 7.39 -19.43 -4.94
CA TRP A 213 6.53 -18.31 -5.36
C TRP A 213 5.04 -18.66 -5.41
N ASN A 214 4.70 -19.91 -5.72
CA ASN A 214 3.32 -20.39 -5.72
C ASN A 214 2.69 -20.30 -4.34
N LYS A 215 3.45 -20.58 -3.28
CA LYS A 215 2.98 -20.47 -1.90
C LYS A 215 2.64 -19.04 -1.51
N ILE A 216 3.41 -18.06 -2.01
CA ILE A 216 3.06 -16.63 -1.84
C ILE A 216 1.74 -16.29 -2.55
N SER A 217 1.54 -16.81 -3.77
CA SER A 217 0.28 -16.62 -4.49
C SER A 217 -0.91 -17.22 -3.74
N GLU A 218 -0.73 -18.38 -3.14
CA GLU A 218 -1.75 -19.04 -2.30
C GLU A 218 -2.06 -18.21 -1.05
N LEU A 219 -1.05 -17.78 -0.30
CA LEU A 219 -1.22 -16.92 0.87
C LEU A 219 -1.97 -15.62 0.53
N CYS A 220 -1.63 -14.99 -0.61
CA CYS A 220 -2.35 -13.81 -1.07
C CYS A 220 -3.82 -14.12 -1.37
N ARG A 221 -4.09 -15.24 -2.05
CA ARG A 221 -5.46 -15.66 -2.42
C ARG A 221 -6.30 -15.95 -1.20
N GLU A 222 -5.72 -16.68 -0.24
CA GLU A 222 -6.37 -16.99 1.03
C GLU A 222 -6.70 -15.72 1.83
N ALA A 223 -5.72 -14.83 1.99
CA ALA A 223 -5.94 -13.55 2.68
C ALA A 223 -7.04 -12.72 2.01
N LEU A 224 -7.03 -12.61 0.67
CA LEU A 224 -8.06 -11.87 -0.07
C LEU A 224 -9.44 -12.54 0.03
N SER A 225 -9.51 -13.88 0.07
CA SER A 225 -10.77 -14.61 0.29
C SER A 225 -11.36 -14.29 1.66
N ILE A 226 -10.53 -14.35 2.70
CA ILE A 226 -10.95 -13.98 4.06
C ILE A 226 -11.42 -12.53 4.12
N ILE A 227 -10.66 -11.60 3.53
CA ILE A 227 -11.02 -10.17 3.49
C ILE A 227 -12.39 -9.98 2.82
N LYS A 228 -12.66 -10.68 1.74
CA LYS A 228 -13.96 -10.61 1.04
C LYS A 228 -15.13 -11.11 1.89
N GLU A 229 -14.87 -12.07 2.78
CA GLU A 229 -15.91 -12.61 3.69
C GLU A 229 -16.20 -11.67 4.87
N VAL A 230 -15.17 -10.97 5.38
CA VAL A 230 -15.27 -10.20 6.63
C VAL A 230 -15.50 -8.70 6.42
N LYS A 231 -15.41 -8.22 5.20
CA LYS A 231 -15.60 -6.83 4.79
C LYS A 231 -17.04 -6.51 4.42
#